data_b062fac8457ad22e361cc791bccb1a64
#
_entry.id   b062fac8457ad22e361cc791bccb1a64
#
_cell.length_a   1.000
_cell.length_b   1.000
_cell.length_c   1.000
_cell.angle_alpha   90.00
_cell.angle_beta   90.00
_cell.angle_gamma   90.00
#
_symmetry.space_group_name_H-M   'P 1'
#
loop_
_entity.id
_entity.type
_entity.pdbx_description
1 polymer ?
#
loop_
_entity_poly.entity_id
_entity_poly.type
_entity_poly.pdbx_seq_one_letter_code
_entity_poly.pdbx_strand_id
1 'polypeptide(L)'
;MSWLSEFGAIFAMQGFNGLSVFCVLLLMALGLAIIFGQMGVINMAHGEFLTIGAYITYLLSKWTTEFAPALQPYYFFAAIVLSFTVAYAVGNLTERVLISKLYKRPLDTLLATWGLSLVMQQAFRSVFGAKEVSATLPDWLMGSFKPSDTIDIPINGVFMMGLTVLLTGAIFVLLFRSRWGLQVRATMQNRVMSGAVGINTRQVDRTTFSLGCGVAGVAGAAFTTIGSTGPTSGSLYIVDTFLVVVFGGAQSLVGTIASAFSIAQTQSTTEFFLTGSMAKVITLSAVILILMLRPQGLFATKLRK
;
A
#
# COMPACT_ATOMS: atom_id res chain seq x y z
N MET A 1 -38.26 10.14 -14.77
CA MET A 1 -37.72 9.21 -13.71
C MET A 1 -36.41 8.54 -14.10
N SER A 2 -36.11 8.34 -15.38
CA SER A 2 -34.85 7.71 -15.88
C SER A 2 -33.57 8.50 -15.56
N TRP A 3 -33.62 9.81 -15.61
CA TRP A 3 -32.45 10.69 -15.44
C TRP A 3 -31.85 10.61 -14.02
N LEU A 4 -32.66 10.61 -13.00
CA LEU A 4 -32.21 10.48 -11.59
C LEU A 4 -31.63 9.09 -11.29
N SER A 5 -32.15 8.04 -11.93
CA SER A 5 -31.61 6.67 -11.76
C SER A 5 -30.29 6.48 -12.48
N GLU A 6 -30.09 7.07 -13.65
CA GLU A 6 -28.82 7.05 -14.38
C GLU A 6 -27.71 7.80 -13.64
N PHE A 7 -28.00 9.02 -13.13
CA PHE A 7 -27.06 9.76 -12.30
C PHE A 7 -26.69 8.98 -11.02
N GLY A 8 -27.68 8.39 -10.36
CA GLY A 8 -27.44 7.56 -9.17
C GLY A 8 -26.54 6.37 -9.45
N ALA A 9 -26.73 5.69 -10.58
CA ALA A 9 -25.88 4.57 -10.99
C ALA A 9 -24.44 5.00 -11.30
N ILE A 10 -24.24 6.13 -11.99
CA ILE A 10 -22.92 6.69 -12.28
C ILE A 10 -22.17 7.02 -10.98
N PHE A 11 -22.82 7.70 -10.03
CA PHE A 11 -22.19 8.00 -8.74
C PHE A 11 -21.87 6.75 -7.92
N ALA A 12 -22.73 5.75 -7.96
CA ALA A 12 -22.48 4.48 -7.28
C ALA A 12 -21.26 3.74 -7.87
N MET A 13 -21.16 3.67 -9.20
CA MET A 13 -20.02 3.06 -9.88
C MET A 13 -18.73 3.85 -9.63
N GLN A 14 -18.79 5.18 -9.64
CA GLN A 14 -17.63 6.00 -9.37
C GLN A 14 -17.17 5.88 -7.91
N GLY A 15 -18.11 5.81 -6.97
CA GLY A 15 -17.81 5.53 -5.56
C GLY A 15 -17.16 4.16 -5.39
N PHE A 16 -17.62 3.14 -6.12
CA PHE A 16 -17.02 1.81 -6.10
C PHE A 16 -15.60 1.81 -6.69
N ASN A 17 -15.37 2.50 -7.79
CA ASN A 17 -14.02 2.68 -8.35
C ASN A 17 -13.10 3.37 -7.33
N GLY A 18 -13.55 4.44 -6.69
CA GLY A 18 -12.84 5.10 -5.61
C GLY A 18 -12.51 4.17 -4.44
N LEU A 19 -13.42 3.25 -4.09
CA LEU A 19 -13.17 2.22 -3.07
C LEU A 19 -12.10 1.21 -3.51
N SER A 20 -12.05 0.84 -4.78
CA SER A 20 -11.02 -0.06 -5.30
C SER A 20 -9.62 0.59 -5.23
N VAL A 21 -9.51 1.86 -5.65
CA VAL A 21 -8.27 2.64 -5.51
C VAL A 21 -7.89 2.83 -4.04
N PHE A 22 -8.87 3.13 -3.18
CA PHE A 22 -8.70 3.23 -1.72
C PHE A 22 -8.07 1.98 -1.13
N CYS A 23 -8.51 0.78 -1.54
CA CYS A 23 -7.98 -0.47 -1.01
C CYS A 23 -6.47 -0.62 -1.25
N VAL A 24 -6.01 -0.41 -2.47
CA VAL A 24 -4.58 -0.48 -2.80
C VAL A 24 -3.80 0.60 -2.07
N LEU A 25 -4.30 1.84 -2.13
CA LEU A 25 -3.66 2.99 -1.50
C LEU A 25 -3.57 2.83 0.03
N LEU A 26 -4.62 2.30 0.66
CA LEU A 26 -4.65 2.04 2.10
C LEU A 26 -3.63 0.96 2.49
N LEU A 27 -3.58 -0.17 1.79
CA LEU A 27 -2.63 -1.23 2.10
C LEU A 27 -1.18 -0.73 1.97
N MET A 28 -0.88 0.03 0.93
CA MET A 28 0.41 0.69 0.77
C MET A 28 0.70 1.67 1.91
N ALA A 29 -0.28 2.53 2.22
CA ALA A 29 -0.14 3.55 3.25
C ALA A 29 -0.03 2.95 4.67
N LEU A 30 -0.71 1.84 4.97
CA LEU A 30 -0.57 1.13 6.24
C LEU A 30 0.84 0.59 6.43
N GLY A 31 1.42 -0.03 5.38
CA GLY A 31 2.82 -0.48 5.41
C GLY A 31 3.78 0.67 5.68
N LEU A 32 3.62 1.78 4.98
CA LEU A 32 4.46 2.97 5.15
C LEU A 32 4.21 3.66 6.51
N ALA A 33 2.96 3.75 6.98
CA ALA A 33 2.62 4.35 8.27
C ALA A 33 3.26 3.59 9.45
N ILE A 34 3.32 2.27 9.37
CA ILE A 34 4.00 1.44 10.37
C ILE A 34 5.50 1.77 10.38
N ILE A 35 6.14 1.86 9.22
CA ILE A 35 7.58 2.18 9.10
C ILE A 35 7.84 3.61 9.54
N PHE A 36 7.18 4.58 8.92
CA PHE A 36 7.43 6.00 9.15
C PHE A 36 6.98 6.43 10.56
N GLY A 37 5.82 5.96 11.02
CA GLY A 37 5.30 6.26 12.34
C GLY A 37 6.23 5.78 13.45
N GLN A 38 6.82 4.58 13.32
CA GLN A 38 7.69 4.02 14.34
C GLN A 38 9.13 4.49 14.26
N MET A 39 9.71 4.51 13.07
CA MET A 39 11.16 4.69 12.92
C MET A 39 11.50 6.12 12.51
N GLY A 40 10.53 6.92 12.08
CA GLY A 40 10.76 8.25 11.49
C GLY A 40 11.56 8.20 10.19
N VAL A 41 11.64 7.02 9.56
CA VAL A 41 12.43 6.78 8.36
C VAL A 41 11.54 6.94 7.13
N ILE A 42 11.94 7.83 6.24
CA ILE A 42 11.31 7.97 4.92
C ILE A 42 11.93 6.94 3.99
N ASN A 43 11.13 5.99 3.52
CA ASN A 43 11.56 4.94 2.61
C ASN A 43 10.99 5.19 1.20
N MET A 44 11.80 5.78 0.30
CA MET A 44 11.38 6.02 -1.08
C MET A 44 11.30 4.74 -1.92
N ALA A 45 11.98 3.66 -1.49
CA ALA A 45 11.87 2.36 -2.13
C ALA A 45 10.60 1.58 -1.75
N HIS A 46 9.72 2.15 -0.89
CA HIS A 46 8.53 1.43 -0.42
C HIS A 46 7.60 1.03 -1.58
N GLY A 47 7.49 1.86 -2.62
CA GLY A 47 6.74 1.53 -3.83
C GLY A 47 7.23 0.28 -4.54
N GLU A 48 8.53 0.02 -4.52
CA GLU A 48 9.11 -1.14 -5.22
C GLU A 48 8.73 -2.48 -4.55
N PHE A 49 8.35 -2.47 -3.27
CA PHE A 49 7.81 -3.67 -2.60
C PHE A 49 6.41 -4.02 -3.13
N LEU A 50 5.60 -3.03 -3.52
CA LEU A 50 4.37 -3.26 -4.29
C LEU A 50 4.71 -3.95 -5.61
N THR A 51 5.69 -3.43 -6.35
CA THR A 51 6.12 -4.00 -7.64
C THR A 51 6.62 -5.44 -7.48
N ILE A 52 7.35 -5.77 -6.41
CA ILE A 52 7.73 -7.17 -6.08
C ILE A 52 6.47 -8.05 -5.98
N GLY A 53 5.49 -7.62 -5.19
CA GLY A 53 4.26 -8.38 -5.00
C GLY A 53 3.48 -8.60 -6.29
N ALA A 54 3.40 -7.57 -7.12
CA ALA A 54 2.73 -7.65 -8.41
C ALA A 54 3.44 -8.60 -9.38
N TYR A 55 4.78 -8.55 -9.47
CA TYR A 55 5.53 -9.49 -10.30
C TYR A 55 5.47 -10.93 -9.79
N ILE A 56 5.44 -11.16 -8.48
CA ILE A 56 5.23 -12.51 -7.91
C ILE A 56 3.87 -13.06 -8.33
N THR A 57 2.84 -12.24 -8.27
CA THR A 57 1.50 -12.63 -8.70
C THR A 57 1.47 -12.96 -10.19
N TYR A 58 2.12 -12.14 -11.02
CA TYR A 58 2.29 -12.39 -12.45
C TYR A 58 3.02 -13.71 -12.73
N LEU A 59 4.15 -13.97 -12.05
CA LEU A 59 4.92 -15.20 -12.21
C LEU A 59 4.11 -16.44 -11.85
N LEU A 60 3.38 -16.40 -10.73
CA LEU A 60 2.52 -17.50 -10.32
C LEU A 60 1.36 -17.71 -11.28
N SER A 61 0.74 -16.63 -11.75
CA SER A 61 -0.31 -16.69 -12.78
C SER A 61 0.19 -17.38 -14.05
N LYS A 62 1.36 -16.95 -14.54
CA LYS A 62 1.97 -17.53 -15.73
C LYS A 62 2.32 -19.00 -15.52
N TRP A 63 2.96 -19.32 -14.39
CA TRP A 63 3.35 -20.69 -14.08
C TRP A 63 2.15 -21.64 -13.96
N THR A 64 1.06 -21.20 -13.30
CA THR A 64 -0.15 -22.03 -13.18
C THR A 64 -0.84 -22.21 -14.53
N THR A 65 -0.87 -21.19 -15.38
CA THR A 65 -1.47 -21.27 -16.70
C THR A 65 -0.70 -22.23 -17.61
N GLU A 66 0.64 -22.24 -17.57
CA GLU A 66 1.50 -23.04 -18.43
C GLU A 66 1.69 -24.48 -17.92
N PHE A 67 1.88 -24.68 -16.62
CA PHE A 67 2.33 -25.97 -16.05
C PHE A 67 1.30 -26.65 -15.15
N ALA A 68 0.36 -25.92 -14.56
CA ALA A 68 -0.57 -26.45 -13.57
C ALA A 68 -1.98 -25.83 -13.66
N PRO A 69 -2.73 -26.02 -14.77
CA PRO A 69 -4.05 -25.38 -14.94
C PRO A 69 -5.05 -25.73 -13.82
N ALA A 70 -4.93 -26.91 -13.22
CA ALA A 70 -5.79 -27.30 -12.09
C ALA A 70 -5.61 -26.42 -10.85
N LEU A 71 -4.46 -25.76 -10.69
CA LEU A 71 -4.18 -24.85 -9.57
C LEU A 71 -4.55 -23.38 -9.86
N GLN A 72 -4.93 -23.07 -11.10
CA GLN A 72 -5.28 -21.72 -11.51
C GLN A 72 -6.37 -21.06 -10.64
N PRO A 73 -7.43 -21.72 -10.17
CA PRO A 73 -8.41 -21.11 -9.29
C PRO A 73 -7.84 -20.67 -7.93
N TYR A 74 -6.80 -21.34 -7.46
CA TYR A 74 -6.25 -21.13 -6.11
C TYR A 74 -4.96 -20.33 -6.06
N TYR A 75 -4.30 -20.10 -7.20
CA TYR A 75 -2.97 -19.47 -7.24
C TYR A 75 -2.95 -18.09 -6.58
N PHE A 76 -4.06 -17.35 -6.64
CA PHE A 76 -4.12 -15.99 -6.13
C PHE A 76 -3.94 -15.92 -4.60
N PHE A 77 -4.46 -16.91 -3.86
CA PHE A 77 -4.22 -17.03 -2.41
C PHE A 77 -2.75 -17.32 -2.12
N ALA A 78 -2.14 -18.22 -2.90
CA ALA A 78 -0.71 -18.50 -2.79
C ALA A 78 0.13 -17.27 -3.17
N ALA A 79 -0.31 -16.49 -4.17
CA ALA A 79 0.33 -15.25 -4.59
C ALA A 79 0.35 -14.21 -3.47
N ILE A 80 -0.76 -14.02 -2.74
CA ILE A 80 -0.83 -13.10 -1.58
C ILE A 80 0.20 -13.50 -0.52
N VAL A 81 0.24 -14.78 -0.13
CA VAL A 81 1.17 -15.26 0.90
C VAL A 81 2.61 -15.15 0.44
N LEU A 82 2.90 -15.49 -0.82
CA LEU A 82 4.25 -15.45 -1.38
C LEU A 82 4.70 -13.99 -1.58
N SER A 83 3.83 -13.10 -2.04
CA SER A 83 4.10 -11.66 -2.15
C SER A 83 4.45 -11.05 -0.80
N PHE A 84 3.71 -11.40 0.26
CA PHE A 84 4.03 -10.97 1.61
C PHE A 84 5.40 -11.49 2.05
N THR A 85 5.64 -12.80 1.92
CA THR A 85 6.88 -13.44 2.44
C THR A 85 8.13 -12.96 1.71
N VAL A 86 8.08 -12.83 0.38
CA VAL A 86 9.22 -12.34 -0.40
C VAL A 86 9.47 -10.86 -0.14
N ALA A 87 8.43 -10.02 -0.14
CA ALA A 87 8.57 -8.59 0.17
C ALA A 87 9.07 -8.39 1.61
N TYR A 88 8.59 -9.19 2.57
CA TYR A 88 9.10 -9.21 3.94
C TYR A 88 10.58 -9.59 4.00
N ALA A 89 11.00 -10.64 3.29
CA ALA A 89 12.39 -11.10 3.27
C ALA A 89 13.33 -10.07 2.64
N VAL A 90 12.95 -9.48 1.50
CA VAL A 90 13.69 -8.40 0.85
C VAL A 90 13.74 -7.16 1.74
N GLY A 91 12.63 -6.80 2.40
CA GLY A 91 12.59 -5.72 3.39
C GLY A 91 13.53 -5.97 4.57
N ASN A 92 13.57 -7.20 5.09
CA ASN A 92 14.49 -7.59 6.15
C ASN A 92 15.97 -7.44 5.72
N LEU A 93 16.28 -7.84 4.49
CA LEU A 93 17.62 -7.66 3.93
C LEU A 93 17.96 -6.16 3.77
N THR A 94 17.04 -5.39 3.21
CA THR A 94 17.18 -3.93 3.04
C THR A 94 17.44 -3.23 4.37
N GLU A 95 16.69 -3.58 5.41
CA GLU A 95 16.90 -3.02 6.74
C GLU A 95 18.30 -3.34 7.27
N ARG A 96 18.72 -4.62 7.19
CA ARG A 96 20.03 -5.05 7.70
C ARG A 96 21.20 -4.40 6.99
N VAL A 97 21.14 -4.27 5.66
CA VAL A 97 22.26 -3.82 4.83
C VAL A 97 22.33 -2.30 4.78
N LEU A 98 21.18 -1.64 4.65
CA LEU A 98 21.10 -0.22 4.34
C LEU A 98 20.56 0.60 5.52
N ILE A 99 19.31 0.38 5.93
CA ILE A 99 18.57 1.26 6.84
C ILE A 99 19.19 1.28 8.24
N SER A 100 19.61 0.13 8.76
CA SER A 100 20.20 0.01 10.11
C SER A 100 21.42 0.91 10.33
N LYS A 101 22.13 1.27 9.26
CA LYS A 101 23.32 2.14 9.30
C LYS A 101 22.97 3.63 9.24
N LEU A 102 21.76 3.96 8.83
CA LEU A 102 21.34 5.33 8.49
C LEU A 102 20.27 5.92 9.41
N TYR A 103 19.85 5.22 10.47
CA TYR A 103 18.78 5.67 11.38
C TYR A 103 18.96 7.08 11.98
N LYS A 104 20.18 7.55 12.13
CA LYS A 104 20.48 8.86 12.70
C LYS A 104 20.55 9.99 11.65
N ARG A 105 20.36 9.65 10.38
CA ARG A 105 20.56 10.56 9.23
C ARG A 105 19.39 10.48 8.25
N PRO A 106 18.28 11.21 8.53
CA PRO A 106 17.04 11.08 7.73
C PRO A 106 17.22 11.38 6.26
N LEU A 107 18.03 12.42 5.92
CA LEU A 107 18.30 12.79 4.52
C LEU A 107 19.14 11.74 3.80
N ASP A 108 20.16 11.18 4.47
CA ASP A 108 20.99 10.11 3.89
C ASP A 108 20.13 8.85 3.65
N THR A 109 19.19 8.56 4.54
CA THR A 109 18.25 7.42 4.38
C THR A 109 17.32 7.65 3.19
N LEU A 110 16.79 8.85 3.01
CA LEU A 110 15.94 9.20 1.87
C LEU A 110 16.70 9.00 0.56
N LEU A 111 17.93 9.55 0.45
CA LEU A 111 18.76 9.43 -0.76
C LEU A 111 19.16 7.98 -1.03
N ALA A 112 19.56 7.24 0.00
CA ALA A 112 19.94 5.83 -0.13
C ALA A 112 18.76 4.95 -0.57
N THR A 113 17.57 5.17 -0.02
CA THR A 113 16.36 4.42 -0.42
C THR A 113 15.86 4.82 -1.80
N TRP A 114 16.05 6.08 -2.22
CA TRP A 114 15.78 6.49 -3.59
C TRP A 114 16.74 5.80 -4.57
N GLY A 115 18.04 5.77 -4.26
CA GLY A 115 19.01 5.01 -5.05
C GLY A 115 18.68 3.52 -5.13
N LEU A 116 18.23 2.91 -4.00
CA LEU A 116 17.75 1.53 -3.97
C LEU A 116 16.53 1.34 -4.89
N SER A 117 15.56 2.26 -4.89
CA SER A 117 14.40 2.22 -5.78
C SER A 117 14.85 2.15 -7.25
N LEU A 118 15.78 3.00 -7.68
CA LEU A 118 16.31 2.98 -9.04
C LEU A 118 16.99 1.65 -9.39
N VAL A 119 17.76 1.07 -8.47
CA VAL A 119 18.38 -0.24 -8.65
C VAL A 119 17.33 -1.33 -8.80
N MET A 120 16.29 -1.33 -7.97
CA MET A 120 15.21 -2.30 -8.05
C MET A 120 14.41 -2.16 -9.36
N GLN A 121 14.07 -0.95 -9.79
CA GLN A 121 13.41 -0.70 -11.08
C GLN A 121 14.25 -1.22 -12.25
N GLN A 122 15.56 -0.99 -12.23
CA GLN A 122 16.44 -1.49 -13.27
C GLN A 122 16.55 -3.02 -13.23
N ALA A 123 16.56 -3.63 -12.04
CA ALA A 123 16.51 -5.08 -11.89
C ALA A 123 15.21 -5.67 -12.48
N PHE A 124 14.05 -5.07 -12.16
CA PHE A 124 12.77 -5.50 -12.76
C PHE A 124 12.78 -5.35 -14.27
N ARG A 125 13.29 -4.25 -14.80
CA ARG A 125 13.41 -4.04 -16.25
C ARG A 125 14.33 -5.06 -16.92
N SER A 126 15.42 -5.46 -16.27
CA SER A 126 16.35 -6.45 -16.79
C SER A 126 15.76 -7.86 -16.78
N VAL A 127 14.93 -8.21 -15.77
CA VAL A 127 14.35 -9.56 -15.61
C VAL A 127 13.04 -9.70 -16.40
N PHE A 128 12.16 -8.72 -16.33
CA PHE A 128 10.80 -8.79 -16.89
C PHE A 128 10.64 -7.99 -18.19
N GLY A 129 11.61 -7.17 -18.54
CA GLY A 129 11.53 -6.25 -19.67
C GLY A 129 10.91 -4.91 -19.30
N ALA A 130 10.82 -4.02 -20.31
CA ALA A 130 10.29 -2.66 -20.13
C ALA A 130 8.76 -2.58 -20.32
N LYS A 131 8.13 -3.62 -20.87
CA LYS A 131 6.69 -3.66 -21.14
C LYS A 131 5.92 -4.00 -19.88
N GLU A 132 4.72 -3.45 -19.77
CA GLU A 132 3.78 -3.84 -18.74
C GLU A 132 3.27 -5.27 -18.98
N VAL A 133 3.08 -6.00 -17.87
CA VAL A 133 2.55 -7.35 -17.86
C VAL A 133 1.30 -7.40 -17.00
N SER A 134 0.36 -8.26 -17.36
CA SER A 134 -0.88 -8.47 -16.61
C SER A 134 -0.97 -9.92 -16.13
N ALA A 135 -1.40 -10.13 -14.90
CA ALA A 135 -1.71 -11.45 -14.38
C ALA A 135 -3.05 -11.92 -14.94
N THR A 136 -3.13 -13.18 -15.36
CA THR A 136 -4.42 -13.80 -15.76
C THR A 136 -5.19 -14.12 -14.48
N LEU A 137 -6.28 -13.40 -14.23
CA LEU A 137 -7.09 -13.58 -13.03
C LEU A 137 -7.82 -14.94 -13.07
N PRO A 138 -8.06 -15.57 -11.90
CA PRO A 138 -8.93 -16.73 -11.82
C PRO A 138 -10.36 -16.40 -12.23
N ASP A 139 -11.09 -17.36 -12.80
CA ASP A 139 -12.45 -17.17 -13.31
C ASP A 139 -13.42 -16.63 -12.24
N TRP A 140 -13.25 -17.04 -10.98
CA TRP A 140 -14.08 -16.56 -9.87
C TRP A 140 -13.86 -15.08 -9.51
N LEU A 141 -12.73 -14.47 -9.93
CA LEU A 141 -12.46 -13.03 -9.78
C LEU A 141 -12.91 -12.22 -11.00
N MET A 142 -13.15 -12.85 -12.14
CA MET A 142 -13.54 -12.16 -13.39
C MET A 142 -15.06 -11.89 -13.47
N GLY A 143 -15.84 -12.40 -12.54
CA GLY A 143 -17.29 -12.18 -12.50
C GLY A 143 -17.68 -10.76 -12.09
N SER A 144 -18.92 -10.42 -12.37
CA SER A 144 -19.55 -9.20 -11.87
C SER A 144 -20.90 -9.50 -11.25
N PHE A 145 -21.24 -8.75 -10.21
CA PHE A 145 -22.55 -8.79 -9.58
C PHE A 145 -23.39 -7.63 -10.11
N LYS A 146 -24.54 -7.93 -10.71
CA LYS A 146 -25.44 -6.95 -11.30
C LYS A 146 -26.71 -6.81 -10.48
N PRO A 147 -26.72 -5.92 -9.46
CA PRO A 147 -27.95 -5.69 -8.67
C PRO A 147 -29.03 -4.95 -9.47
N SER A 148 -28.66 -4.28 -10.56
CA SER A 148 -29.57 -3.60 -11.49
C SER A 148 -28.93 -3.61 -12.90
N ASP A 149 -29.75 -3.43 -13.94
CA ASP A 149 -29.26 -3.36 -15.33
C ASP A 149 -28.26 -2.22 -15.57
N THR A 150 -28.22 -1.23 -14.69
CA THR A 150 -27.35 -0.04 -14.78
C THR A 150 -26.14 -0.09 -13.87
N ILE A 151 -26.04 -1.04 -12.93
CA ILE A 151 -24.95 -1.13 -11.95
C ILE A 151 -24.26 -2.48 -12.11
N ASP A 152 -22.99 -2.43 -12.47
CA ASP A 152 -22.12 -3.60 -12.62
C ASP A 152 -20.96 -3.53 -11.61
N ILE A 153 -21.01 -4.36 -10.56
CA ILE A 153 -20.03 -4.39 -9.49
C ILE A 153 -19.05 -5.55 -9.74
N PRO A 154 -17.79 -5.28 -10.10
CA PRO A 154 -16.82 -6.34 -10.35
C PRO A 154 -16.42 -7.06 -9.06
N ILE A 155 -16.39 -8.39 -9.09
CA ILE A 155 -16.09 -9.25 -7.93
C ILE A 155 -14.66 -9.03 -7.42
N ASN A 156 -13.70 -8.71 -8.31
CA ASN A 156 -12.32 -8.39 -7.92
C ASN A 156 -12.26 -7.21 -6.94
N GLY A 157 -13.07 -6.16 -7.15
CA GLY A 157 -13.14 -5.02 -6.23
C GLY A 157 -13.71 -5.40 -4.86
N VAL A 158 -14.76 -6.23 -4.83
CA VAL A 158 -15.34 -6.75 -3.56
C VAL A 158 -14.32 -7.61 -2.81
N PHE A 159 -13.62 -8.48 -3.51
CA PHE A 159 -12.53 -9.28 -2.94
C PHE A 159 -11.43 -8.41 -2.33
N MET A 160 -11.01 -7.36 -3.05
CA MET A 160 -10.01 -6.41 -2.55
C MET A 160 -10.47 -5.68 -1.30
N MET A 161 -11.73 -5.27 -1.22
CA MET A 161 -12.28 -4.66 -0.01
C MET A 161 -12.21 -5.64 1.17
N GLY A 162 -12.62 -6.90 0.98
CA GLY A 162 -12.52 -7.94 1.98
C GLY A 162 -11.09 -8.18 2.46
N LEU A 163 -10.14 -8.30 1.52
CA LEU A 163 -8.71 -8.45 1.81
C LEU A 163 -8.16 -7.25 2.60
N THR A 164 -8.51 -6.03 2.19
CA THR A 164 -8.08 -4.79 2.85
C THR A 164 -8.62 -4.69 4.28
N VAL A 165 -9.89 -5.00 4.50
CA VAL A 165 -10.50 -5.02 5.84
C VAL A 165 -9.82 -6.08 6.71
N LEU A 166 -9.60 -7.28 6.19
CA LEU A 166 -8.94 -8.37 6.91
C LEU A 166 -7.50 -7.99 7.31
N LEU A 167 -6.72 -7.47 6.39
CA LEU A 167 -5.33 -7.08 6.66
C LEU A 167 -5.24 -5.86 7.59
N THR A 168 -6.10 -4.86 7.40
CA THR A 168 -6.18 -3.71 8.30
C THR A 168 -6.55 -4.16 9.71
N GLY A 169 -7.53 -5.04 9.85
CA GLY A 169 -7.92 -5.65 11.13
C GLY A 169 -6.78 -6.46 11.76
N ALA A 170 -6.07 -7.27 10.97
CA ALA A 170 -4.93 -8.04 11.43
C ALA A 170 -3.80 -7.14 11.93
N ILE A 171 -3.48 -6.06 11.22
CA ILE A 171 -2.48 -5.07 11.63
C ILE A 171 -2.92 -4.37 12.93
N PHE A 172 -4.19 -4.00 13.04
CA PHE A 172 -4.74 -3.41 14.27
C PHE A 172 -4.58 -4.36 15.47
N VAL A 173 -5.00 -5.62 15.32
CA VAL A 173 -4.84 -6.65 16.36
C VAL A 173 -3.36 -6.84 16.69
N LEU A 174 -2.50 -6.94 15.69
CA LEU A 174 -1.06 -7.11 15.86
C LEU A 174 -0.45 -5.94 16.66
N LEU A 175 -0.79 -4.70 16.31
CA LEU A 175 -0.23 -3.51 16.97
C LEU A 175 -0.81 -3.27 18.38
N PHE A 176 -2.08 -3.54 18.61
CA PHE A 176 -2.73 -3.16 19.88
C PHE A 176 -2.87 -4.31 20.88
N ARG A 177 -2.87 -5.58 20.42
CA ARG A 177 -3.09 -6.76 21.28
C ARG A 177 -1.86 -7.66 21.43
N SER A 178 -0.84 -7.55 20.58
CA SER A 178 0.34 -8.40 20.66
C SER A 178 1.45 -7.81 21.56
N ARG A 179 2.32 -8.70 22.08
CA ARG A 179 3.55 -8.30 22.80
C ARG A 179 4.50 -7.51 21.92
N TRP A 180 4.58 -7.86 20.64
CA TRP A 180 5.38 -7.13 19.67
C TRP A 180 4.86 -5.69 19.49
N GLY A 181 3.56 -5.51 19.31
CA GLY A 181 2.96 -4.18 19.20
C GLY A 181 3.17 -3.31 20.44
N LEU A 182 3.21 -3.91 21.65
CA LEU A 182 3.59 -3.20 22.87
C LEU A 182 5.05 -2.71 22.81
N GLN A 183 5.98 -3.56 22.37
CA GLN A 183 7.40 -3.19 22.20
C GLN A 183 7.57 -2.08 21.16
N VAL A 184 6.83 -2.16 20.05
CA VAL A 184 6.77 -1.13 19.01
C VAL A 184 6.39 0.22 19.64
N ARG A 185 5.25 0.30 20.32
CA ARG A 185 4.77 1.56 20.93
C ARG A 185 5.70 2.07 22.04
N ALA A 186 6.27 1.19 22.83
CA ALA A 186 7.25 1.57 23.84
C ALA A 186 8.49 2.21 23.20
N THR A 187 9.02 1.60 22.12
CA THR A 187 10.19 2.11 21.39
C THR A 187 9.90 3.46 20.73
N MET A 188 8.67 3.67 20.23
CA MET A 188 8.24 4.97 19.69
C MET A 188 8.26 6.07 20.77
N GLN A 189 7.80 5.76 21.98
CA GLN A 189 7.72 6.74 23.06
C GLN A 189 9.10 7.13 23.58
N ASN A 190 9.94 6.15 23.90
CA ASN A 190 11.30 6.41 24.38
C ASN A 190 12.22 5.22 24.06
N ARG A 191 13.00 5.39 23.01
CA ARG A 191 13.92 4.36 22.50
C ARG A 191 15.02 3.99 23.51
N VAL A 192 15.56 4.98 24.22
CA VAL A 192 16.65 4.78 25.19
C VAL A 192 16.13 3.98 26.39
N MET A 193 14.99 4.39 26.92
CA MET A 193 14.36 3.73 28.05
C MET A 193 13.91 2.30 27.70
N SER A 194 13.38 2.09 26.50
CA SER A 194 13.01 0.75 26.02
C SER A 194 14.21 -0.19 25.97
N GLY A 195 15.37 0.31 25.53
CA GLY A 195 16.63 -0.44 25.60
C GLY A 195 17.07 -0.76 27.04
N ALA A 196 16.89 0.18 27.96
CA ALA A 196 17.26 0.00 29.38
C ALA A 196 16.40 -1.08 30.07
N VAL A 197 15.13 -1.23 29.69
CA VAL A 197 14.24 -2.30 30.21
C VAL A 197 14.35 -3.62 29.43
N GLY A 198 15.38 -3.78 28.57
CA GLY A 198 15.72 -5.04 27.91
C GLY A 198 15.01 -5.27 26.55
N ILE A 199 14.33 -4.29 25.98
CA ILE A 199 13.75 -4.43 24.63
C ILE A 199 14.87 -4.31 23.59
N ASN A 200 14.96 -5.33 22.72
CA ASN A 200 15.89 -5.29 21.59
C ASN A 200 15.33 -4.38 20.49
N THR A 201 15.61 -3.08 20.58
CA THR A 201 15.09 -2.05 19.65
C THR A 201 15.49 -2.31 18.21
N ARG A 202 16.67 -2.89 17.95
CA ARG A 202 17.09 -3.29 16.58
C ARG A 202 16.19 -4.36 15.97
N GLN A 203 15.83 -5.35 16.78
CA GLN A 203 14.94 -6.42 16.30
C GLN A 203 13.52 -5.88 16.06
N VAL A 204 13.04 -4.99 16.94
CA VAL A 204 11.75 -4.33 16.78
C VAL A 204 11.72 -3.52 15.48
N ASP A 205 12.74 -2.70 15.21
CA ASP A 205 12.83 -1.91 13.98
C ASP A 205 12.83 -2.81 12.73
N ARG A 206 13.68 -3.85 12.73
CA ARG A 206 13.80 -4.78 11.62
C ARG A 206 12.48 -5.48 11.29
N THR A 207 11.83 -6.03 12.32
CA THR A 207 10.53 -6.70 12.11
C THR A 207 9.46 -5.74 11.65
N THR A 208 9.46 -4.50 12.15
CA THR A 208 8.53 -3.44 11.75
C THR A 208 8.73 -3.03 10.30
N PHE A 209 9.97 -2.78 9.91
CA PHE A 209 10.31 -2.44 8.52
C PHE A 209 9.91 -3.56 7.56
N SER A 210 10.30 -4.81 7.90
CA SER A 210 9.97 -5.98 7.08
C SER A 210 8.47 -6.21 6.96
N LEU A 211 7.71 -6.02 8.04
CA LEU A 211 6.27 -6.18 8.04
C LEU A 211 5.59 -5.13 7.16
N GLY A 212 6.03 -3.87 7.25
CA GLY A 212 5.53 -2.82 6.36
C GLY A 212 5.81 -3.12 4.88
N CYS A 213 7.01 -3.62 4.56
CA CYS A 213 7.35 -4.08 3.20
C CYS A 213 6.49 -5.27 2.76
N GLY A 214 6.23 -6.24 3.66
CA GLY A 214 5.35 -7.38 3.38
C GLY A 214 3.92 -6.94 3.06
N VAL A 215 3.37 -5.99 3.80
CA VAL A 215 2.03 -5.42 3.53
C VAL A 215 2.00 -4.72 2.17
N ALA A 216 3.06 -3.96 1.81
CA ALA A 216 3.18 -3.37 0.48
C ALA A 216 3.24 -4.45 -0.63
N GLY A 217 3.89 -5.60 -0.37
CA GLY A 217 3.87 -6.75 -1.28
C GLY A 217 2.46 -7.29 -1.51
N VAL A 218 1.64 -7.39 -0.46
CA VAL A 218 0.23 -7.79 -0.61
C VAL A 218 -0.58 -6.73 -1.37
N ALA A 219 -0.31 -5.44 -1.14
CA ALA A 219 -0.90 -4.36 -1.94
C ALA A 219 -0.57 -4.52 -3.43
N GLY A 220 0.64 -5.00 -3.76
CA GLY A 220 1.05 -5.32 -5.12
C GLY A 220 0.27 -6.48 -5.72
N ALA A 221 0.05 -7.56 -4.97
CA ALA A 221 -0.81 -8.66 -5.41
C ALA A 221 -2.25 -8.17 -5.64
N ALA A 222 -2.79 -7.35 -4.75
CA ALA A 222 -4.10 -6.74 -4.92
C ALA A 222 -4.15 -5.81 -6.14
N PHE A 223 -3.11 -5.02 -6.38
CA PHE A 223 -3.00 -4.12 -7.52
C PHE A 223 -3.15 -4.83 -8.87
N THR A 224 -2.63 -6.06 -9.02
CA THR A 224 -2.75 -6.83 -10.27
C THR A 224 -4.19 -7.15 -10.68
N THR A 225 -5.16 -7.00 -9.78
CA THR A 225 -6.58 -7.21 -10.09
C THR A 225 -7.24 -6.02 -10.77
N ILE A 226 -6.62 -4.83 -10.69
CA ILE A 226 -7.16 -3.57 -11.25
C ILE A 226 -6.25 -2.93 -12.29
N GLY A 227 -5.00 -3.35 -12.39
CA GLY A 227 -4.04 -2.73 -13.29
C GLY A 227 -2.96 -3.66 -13.79
N SER A 228 -2.24 -3.20 -14.82
CA SER A 228 -1.03 -3.85 -15.35
C SER A 228 0.20 -3.45 -14.53
N THR A 229 1.17 -4.34 -14.47
CA THR A 229 2.41 -4.18 -13.71
C THR A 229 3.56 -3.85 -14.64
N GLY A 230 4.20 -2.73 -14.41
CA GLY A 230 5.45 -2.34 -15.09
C GLY A 230 6.59 -2.15 -14.09
N PRO A 231 7.83 -2.02 -14.58
CA PRO A 231 9.02 -1.83 -13.73
C PRO A 231 8.97 -0.57 -12.86
N THR A 232 8.16 0.42 -13.23
CA THR A 232 8.01 1.71 -12.55
C THR A 232 6.66 1.87 -11.84
N SER A 233 5.81 0.83 -11.81
CA SER A 233 4.48 0.90 -11.20
C SER A 233 4.54 1.34 -9.73
N GLY A 234 5.50 0.84 -8.96
CA GLY A 234 5.67 1.21 -7.55
C GLY A 234 5.97 2.70 -7.35
N SER A 235 6.78 3.29 -8.22
CA SER A 235 7.14 4.71 -8.13
C SER A 235 5.96 5.65 -8.39
N LEU A 236 4.94 5.22 -9.10
CA LEU A 236 3.72 6.00 -9.34
C LEU A 236 2.84 6.10 -8.08
N TYR A 237 2.90 5.10 -7.21
CA TYR A 237 2.08 5.02 -5.99
C TYR A 237 2.78 5.54 -4.73
N ILE A 238 4.12 5.64 -4.72
CA ILE A 238 4.84 6.05 -3.51
C ILE A 238 4.52 7.48 -3.09
N VAL A 239 4.35 8.39 -4.03
CA VAL A 239 4.04 9.80 -3.76
C VAL A 239 2.66 9.92 -3.10
N ASP A 240 1.65 9.26 -3.68
CA ASP A 240 0.28 9.25 -3.16
C ASP A 240 0.25 8.62 -1.77
N THR A 241 0.95 7.48 -1.60
CA THR A 241 1.07 6.77 -0.33
C THR A 241 1.70 7.63 0.76
N PHE A 242 2.77 8.37 0.42
CA PHE A 242 3.43 9.27 1.35
C PHE A 242 2.50 10.42 1.77
N LEU A 243 1.78 11.02 0.81
CA LEU A 243 0.81 12.06 1.10
C LEU A 243 -0.34 11.56 1.97
N VAL A 244 -0.84 10.35 1.75
CA VAL A 244 -1.85 9.72 2.62
C VAL A 244 -1.38 9.64 4.06
N VAL A 245 -0.15 9.18 4.28
CA VAL A 245 0.41 9.01 5.64
C VAL A 245 0.63 10.35 6.31
N VAL A 246 1.17 11.34 5.59
CA VAL A 246 1.42 12.68 6.14
C VAL A 246 0.11 13.42 6.40
N PHE A 247 -0.83 13.36 5.46
CA PHE A 247 -2.15 14.01 5.58
C PHE A 247 -3.00 13.40 6.70
N GLY A 248 -2.93 12.08 6.88
CA GLY A 248 -3.59 11.37 7.97
C GLY A 248 -2.95 11.63 9.34
N GLY A 249 -1.67 12.04 9.35
CA GLY A 249 -0.85 12.13 10.55
C GLY A 249 -0.06 10.84 10.76
N ALA A 250 1.27 10.93 10.64
CA ALA A 250 2.20 9.80 10.55
C ALA A 250 2.09 8.72 11.63
N GLN A 251 1.57 9.08 12.81
CA GLN A 251 1.43 8.18 13.95
C GLN A 251 -0.02 7.69 14.18
N SER A 252 -0.96 8.09 13.32
CA SER A 252 -2.38 7.77 13.46
C SER A 252 -2.84 6.81 12.35
N LEU A 253 -3.01 5.52 12.69
CA LEU A 253 -3.56 4.54 11.75
C LEU A 253 -4.98 4.90 11.29
N VAL A 254 -5.82 5.41 12.21
CA VAL A 254 -7.17 5.88 11.87
C VAL A 254 -7.08 7.08 10.93
N GLY A 255 -6.13 7.99 11.17
CA GLY A 255 -5.85 9.10 10.26
C GLY A 255 -5.42 8.62 8.88
N THR A 256 -4.57 7.60 8.79
CA THR A 256 -4.16 6.99 7.52
C THR A 256 -5.35 6.42 6.76
N ILE A 257 -6.29 5.72 7.43
CA ILE A 257 -7.50 5.17 6.81
C ILE A 257 -8.38 6.30 6.26
N ALA A 258 -8.67 7.32 7.09
CA ALA A 258 -9.51 8.44 6.69
C ALA A 258 -8.90 9.25 5.54
N SER A 259 -7.58 9.46 5.58
CA SER A 259 -6.82 10.14 4.54
C SER A 259 -6.83 9.36 3.23
N ALA A 260 -6.54 8.05 3.27
CA ALA A 260 -6.58 7.19 2.10
C ALA A 260 -7.96 7.22 1.43
N PHE A 261 -9.02 7.13 2.23
CA PHE A 261 -10.40 7.21 1.75
C PHE A 261 -10.70 8.57 1.08
N SER A 262 -10.35 9.66 1.76
CA SER A 262 -10.60 11.02 1.24
C SER A 262 -9.85 11.26 -0.07
N ILE A 263 -8.57 10.89 -0.15
CA ILE A 263 -7.74 11.06 -1.35
C ILE A 263 -8.26 10.20 -2.50
N ALA A 264 -8.55 8.91 -2.25
CA ALA A 264 -9.03 8.01 -3.28
C ALA A 264 -10.40 8.43 -3.84
N GLN A 265 -11.34 8.83 -2.98
CA GLN A 265 -12.66 9.29 -3.42
C GLN A 265 -12.59 10.62 -4.17
N THR A 266 -11.75 11.55 -3.71
CA THR A 266 -11.53 12.83 -4.42
C THR A 266 -10.90 12.58 -5.79
N GLN A 267 -9.88 11.72 -5.87
CA GLN A 267 -9.25 11.36 -7.13
C GLN A 267 -10.24 10.71 -8.08
N SER A 268 -10.99 9.70 -7.64
CA SER A 268 -11.98 9.00 -8.45
C SER A 268 -13.09 9.92 -8.96
N THR A 269 -13.65 10.79 -8.10
CA THR A 269 -14.65 11.76 -8.51
C THR A 269 -14.11 12.80 -9.48
N THR A 270 -12.88 13.25 -9.28
CA THR A 270 -12.25 14.23 -10.18
C THR A 270 -11.91 13.61 -11.53
N GLU A 271 -11.52 12.34 -11.55
CA GLU A 271 -11.22 11.57 -12.75
C GLU A 271 -12.43 11.34 -13.66
N PHE A 272 -13.63 11.37 -13.09
CA PHE A 272 -14.87 11.35 -13.87
C PHE A 272 -15.07 12.61 -14.74
N PHE A 273 -14.66 13.77 -14.23
CA PHE A 273 -14.83 15.06 -14.94
C PHE A 273 -13.62 15.45 -15.79
N LEU A 274 -12.43 14.90 -15.46
CA LEU A 274 -11.15 15.28 -16.04
C LEU A 274 -10.36 14.01 -16.44
N THR A 275 -9.28 14.21 -17.19
CA THR A 275 -8.35 13.11 -17.45
C THR A 275 -7.66 12.64 -16.16
N GLY A 276 -7.30 11.36 -16.05
CA GLY A 276 -6.67 10.79 -14.86
C GLY A 276 -5.42 11.56 -14.39
N SER A 277 -4.60 12.06 -15.31
CA SER A 277 -3.43 12.89 -14.98
C SER A 277 -3.82 14.22 -14.34
N MET A 278 -4.85 14.89 -14.85
CA MET A 278 -5.36 16.16 -14.29
C MET A 278 -6.02 15.93 -12.92
N ALA A 279 -6.79 14.87 -12.78
CA ALA A 279 -7.40 14.49 -11.50
C ALA A 279 -6.33 14.29 -10.42
N LYS A 280 -5.24 13.61 -10.77
CA LYS A 280 -4.11 13.38 -9.85
C LYS A 280 -3.46 14.71 -9.44
N VAL A 281 -3.15 15.59 -10.38
CA VAL A 281 -2.55 16.91 -10.09
C VAL A 281 -3.44 17.75 -9.17
N ILE A 282 -4.74 17.80 -9.42
CA ILE A 282 -5.69 18.57 -8.60
C ILE A 282 -5.77 17.99 -7.18
N THR A 283 -5.90 16.66 -7.05
CA THR A 283 -5.98 15.99 -5.75
C THR A 283 -4.70 16.22 -4.93
N LEU A 284 -3.52 16.05 -5.56
CA LEU A 284 -2.24 16.29 -4.88
C LEU A 284 -2.09 17.76 -4.47
N SER A 285 -2.46 18.70 -5.34
CA SER A 285 -2.41 20.13 -5.04
C SER A 285 -3.32 20.50 -3.88
N ALA A 286 -4.55 19.96 -3.84
CA ALA A 286 -5.48 20.17 -2.75
C ALA A 286 -4.93 19.65 -1.41
N VAL A 287 -4.35 18.45 -1.40
CA VAL A 287 -3.75 17.86 -0.20
C VAL A 287 -2.56 18.69 0.28
N ILE A 288 -1.67 19.14 -0.63
CA ILE A 288 -0.53 19.99 -0.30
C ILE A 288 -1.01 21.32 0.30
N LEU A 289 -2.03 21.93 -0.29
CA LEU A 289 -2.58 23.19 0.20
C LEU A 289 -3.16 23.05 1.62
N ILE A 290 -3.87 21.95 1.89
CA ILE A 290 -4.36 21.65 3.25
C ILE A 290 -3.19 21.43 4.23
N LEU A 291 -2.14 20.71 3.81
CA LEU A 291 -0.95 20.49 4.63
C LEU A 291 -0.16 21.79 4.91
N MET A 292 -0.16 22.76 3.99
CA MET A 292 0.40 24.09 4.25
C MET A 292 -0.36 24.82 5.36
N LEU A 293 -1.67 24.62 5.47
CA LEU A 293 -2.51 25.21 6.52
C LEU A 293 -2.42 24.40 7.84
N ARG A 294 -2.24 23.07 7.75
CA ARG A 294 -2.16 22.16 8.90
C ARG A 294 -1.00 21.14 8.73
N PRO A 295 0.26 21.56 8.99
CA PRO A 295 1.44 20.70 8.73
C PRO A 295 1.52 19.44 9.59
N GLN A 296 0.73 19.35 10.66
CA GLN A 296 0.67 18.16 11.52
C GLN A 296 -0.25 17.05 10.99
N GLY A 297 -0.95 17.29 9.86
CA GLY A 297 -2.00 16.42 9.35
C GLY A 297 -3.35 16.61 10.05
N LEU A 298 -4.39 15.90 9.53
CA LEU A 298 -5.78 16.06 10.04
C LEU A 298 -5.99 15.41 11.42
N PHE A 299 -5.34 14.30 11.69
CA PHE A 299 -5.52 13.47 12.90
C PHE A 299 -4.26 13.37 13.75
N ALA A 300 -3.46 14.45 13.80
CA ALA A 300 -2.27 14.46 14.62
C ALA A 300 -2.63 14.24 16.10
N THR A 301 -2.18 13.15 16.66
CA THR A 301 -2.25 12.91 18.10
C THR A 301 -1.23 13.82 18.80
N LYS A 302 -1.71 14.75 19.64
CA LYS A 302 -0.83 15.55 20.49
C LYS A 302 -0.10 14.59 21.44
N LEU A 303 1.16 14.30 21.16
CA LEU A 303 2.03 13.69 22.16
C LEU A 303 2.08 14.64 23.36
N ARG A 304 1.59 14.17 24.50
CA ARG A 304 1.74 14.87 25.76
C ARG A 304 3.25 14.93 26.06
N LYS A 305 3.84 16.14 25.93
CA LYS A 305 5.23 16.41 26.31
C LYS A 305 5.40 16.19 27.79
#